data_ac3845aa4eac9070ca50a1b8571e2b55
#
_entry.id   ac3845aa4eac9070ca50a1b8571e2b55
#
_cell.length_a   1.000
_cell.length_b   1.000
_cell.length_c   1.000
_cell.angle_alpha   90.00
_cell.angle_beta   90.00
_cell.angle_gamma   90.00
#
_symmetry.space_group_name_H-M   'P 1'
#
loop_
_entity.id
_entity.type
_entity.pdbx_description
1 polymer ?
#
loop_
_entity_poly.entity_id
_entity_poly.type
_entity_poly.pdbx_seq_one_letter_code
_entity_poly.pdbx_strand_id
1 'polypeptide(L)'
;MRTIRNLINQEKKVYIILRSKAMEYRFMSDAAREGITFGDGVKTTERNVEDIMVLQPEGTICFLGFAGRMNYHYNKNKAICIDYEKYIDGEPNYTLN
;
A
#
# COMPACT_ATOMS: atom_id res chain seq x y z
N MET A 1 -13.68 -11.94 0.94
CA MET A 1 -12.30 -11.69 1.42
C MET A 1 -11.75 -10.41 0.81
N ARG A 2 -11.16 -9.55 1.62
CA ARG A 2 -10.58 -8.30 1.14
C ARG A 2 -9.21 -8.55 0.52
N THR A 3 -8.94 -7.97 -0.63
CA THR A 3 -7.68 -8.14 -1.35
C THR A 3 -7.03 -6.79 -1.59
N ILE A 4 -5.73 -6.82 -1.88
CA ILE A 4 -5.01 -5.58 -2.23
C ILE A 4 -5.54 -5.05 -3.55
N ARG A 5 -5.88 -5.92 -4.49
CA ARG A 5 -6.42 -5.50 -5.79
C ARG A 5 -7.71 -4.70 -5.65
N ASN A 6 -8.53 -5.01 -4.65
CA ASN A 6 -9.76 -4.26 -4.40
C ASN A 6 -9.51 -2.84 -3.91
N LEU A 7 -8.30 -2.52 -3.49
CA LEU A 7 -7.91 -1.17 -3.07
C LEU A 7 -7.41 -0.31 -4.22
N ILE A 8 -7.12 -0.90 -5.37
CA ILE A 8 -6.59 -0.15 -6.51
C ILE A 8 -7.62 0.86 -6.97
N ASN A 9 -7.19 2.11 -7.11
CA ASN A 9 -8.01 3.20 -7.63
C ASN A 9 -7.49 3.58 -9.01
N GLN A 10 -8.38 3.63 -10.01
CA GLN A 10 -8.00 3.89 -11.39
C GLN A 10 -7.46 5.30 -11.63
N GLU A 11 -7.79 6.23 -10.74
CA GLU A 11 -7.45 7.64 -10.92
C GLU A 11 -6.38 8.15 -9.97
N LYS A 12 -6.16 7.46 -8.83
CA LYS A 12 -5.29 7.97 -7.77
C LYS A 12 -4.40 6.87 -7.22
N LYS A 13 -3.24 7.29 -6.72
CA LYS A 13 -2.38 6.41 -5.94
C LYS A 13 -3.02 6.19 -4.58
N VAL A 14 -2.84 4.98 -4.04
CA VAL A 14 -3.33 4.62 -2.70
C VAL A 14 -2.12 4.40 -1.81
N TYR A 15 -2.09 5.08 -0.67
CA TYR A 15 -1.01 4.94 0.31
C TYR A 15 -1.42 3.89 1.33
N ILE A 16 -0.60 2.86 1.46
CA ILE A 16 -0.85 1.74 2.36
C ILE A 16 0.01 1.93 3.60
N ILE A 17 -0.64 2.12 4.74
CA ILE A 17 0.03 2.37 6.01
C ILE A 17 0.23 1.03 6.72
N LEU A 18 1.49 0.71 7.03
CA LEU A 18 1.89 -0.54 7.67
C LEU A 18 2.46 -0.20 9.05
N ARG A 19 1.70 -0.49 10.10
CA ARG A 19 2.00 0.01 11.44
C ARG A 19 2.99 -0.84 12.23
N SER A 20 3.34 -2.00 11.73
CA SER A 20 4.27 -2.89 12.43
C SER A 20 5.04 -3.73 11.43
N LYS A 21 6.13 -4.33 11.88
CA LYS A 21 6.92 -5.26 11.04
C LYS A 21 6.07 -6.43 10.58
N ALA A 22 5.17 -6.91 11.43
CA ALA A 22 4.26 -7.99 11.08
C ALA A 22 3.36 -7.59 9.92
N MET A 23 2.85 -6.35 9.93
CA MET A 23 2.00 -5.85 8.85
C MET A 23 2.79 -5.60 7.58
N GLU A 24 4.04 -5.14 7.69
CA GLU A 24 4.92 -4.98 6.52
C GLU A 24 5.11 -6.32 5.83
N TYR A 25 5.44 -7.36 6.59
CA TYR A 25 5.61 -8.70 6.06
C TYR A 25 4.32 -9.23 5.45
N ARG A 26 3.21 -9.05 6.17
CA ARG A 26 1.90 -9.51 5.72
C ARG A 26 1.50 -8.88 4.39
N PHE A 27 1.69 -7.57 4.25
CA PHE A 27 1.35 -6.87 3.03
C PHE A 27 2.16 -7.40 1.83
N MET A 28 3.48 -7.53 2.01
CA MET A 28 4.33 -8.01 0.91
C MET A 28 4.01 -9.45 0.52
N SER A 29 3.69 -10.29 1.50
CA SER A 29 3.29 -11.68 1.24
C SER A 29 1.94 -11.75 0.52
N ASP A 30 0.97 -10.93 0.96
CA ASP A 30 -0.34 -10.87 0.32
C ASP A 30 -0.22 -10.37 -1.13
N ALA A 31 0.62 -9.35 -1.35
CA ALA A 31 0.85 -8.81 -2.69
C ALA A 31 1.45 -9.87 -3.61
N ALA A 32 2.44 -10.61 -3.12
CA ALA A 32 3.06 -11.68 -3.90
C ALA A 32 2.04 -12.76 -4.27
N ARG A 33 1.20 -13.13 -3.31
CA ARG A 33 0.15 -14.14 -3.54
C ARG A 33 -0.85 -13.67 -4.60
N GLU A 34 -1.13 -12.38 -4.66
CA GLU A 34 -2.04 -11.79 -5.65
C GLU A 34 -1.36 -11.52 -7.00
N GLY A 35 -0.06 -11.79 -7.12
CA GLY A 35 0.67 -11.51 -8.34
C GLY A 35 1.03 -10.05 -8.55
N ILE A 36 0.94 -9.25 -7.50
CA ILE A 36 1.31 -7.84 -7.55
C ILE A 36 2.83 -7.72 -7.41
N THR A 37 3.45 -6.91 -8.27
CA THR A 37 4.90 -6.71 -8.27
C THR A 37 5.22 -5.23 -8.16
N PHE A 38 6.52 -4.91 -7.97
CA PHE A 38 7.00 -3.56 -8.20
C PHE A 38 6.86 -3.22 -9.69
N GLY A 39 6.92 -1.92 -10.01
CA GLY A 39 6.74 -1.47 -11.38
C GLY A 39 7.72 -2.04 -12.39
N ASP A 40 8.89 -2.49 -11.93
CA ASP A 40 9.92 -3.13 -12.78
C ASP A 40 9.76 -4.66 -12.85
N GLY A 41 8.70 -5.21 -12.27
CA GLY A 41 8.40 -6.64 -12.32
C GLY A 41 9.02 -7.46 -11.21
N VAL A 42 9.78 -6.85 -10.32
CA VAL A 42 10.41 -7.57 -9.19
C VAL A 42 9.32 -7.95 -8.19
N LYS A 43 9.40 -9.18 -7.69
CA LYS A 43 8.43 -9.69 -6.69
C LYS A 43 8.56 -8.90 -5.39
N THR A 44 7.42 -8.70 -4.73
CA THR A 44 7.36 -7.91 -3.49
C THR A 44 8.22 -8.52 -2.38
N THR A 45 8.33 -9.84 -2.33
CA THR A 45 9.10 -10.54 -1.30
C THR A 45 10.60 -10.47 -1.51
N GLU A 46 11.07 -9.94 -2.62
CA GLU A 46 12.50 -9.83 -2.94
C GLU A 46 13.11 -8.48 -2.57
N ARG A 47 12.32 -7.57 -1.99
CA ARG A 47 12.79 -6.25 -1.59
C ARG A 47 12.37 -5.93 -0.17
N ASN A 48 13.12 -5.02 0.45
CA ASN A 48 12.74 -4.50 1.76
C ASN A 48 11.47 -3.68 1.62
N VAL A 49 10.72 -3.60 2.72
CA VAL A 49 9.44 -2.87 2.77
C VAL A 49 9.60 -1.63 3.65
N GLU A 50 8.84 -0.59 3.33
CA GLU A 50 8.76 0.61 4.16
C GLU A 50 7.43 0.62 4.91
N ASP A 51 7.32 1.52 5.89
CA ASP A 51 6.09 1.68 6.69
C ASP A 51 4.92 2.24 5.89
N ILE A 52 5.19 2.88 4.76
CA ILE A 52 4.18 3.36 3.83
C ILE A 52 4.58 2.90 2.43
N MET A 53 3.71 2.11 1.81
CA MET A 53 3.90 1.66 0.43
C MET A 53 2.85 2.31 -0.46
N VAL A 54 3.17 2.51 -1.73
CA VAL A 54 2.26 3.15 -2.67
C VAL A 54 1.72 2.10 -3.63
N LEU A 55 0.38 2.02 -3.72
CA LEU A 55 -0.32 1.14 -4.66
C LEU A 55 -0.71 1.99 -5.87
N GLN A 56 -0.15 1.67 -7.02
CA GLN A 56 -0.34 2.44 -8.24
C GLN A 56 -1.64 2.05 -8.95
N PRO A 57 -2.24 2.98 -9.72
CA PRO A 57 -3.46 2.66 -10.49
C PRO A 57 -3.30 1.48 -11.45
N GLU A 58 -2.10 1.24 -11.94
CA GLU A 58 -1.79 0.13 -12.85
C GLU A 58 -1.70 -1.23 -12.15
N GLY A 59 -1.77 -1.26 -10.82
CA GLY A 59 -1.73 -2.51 -10.06
C GLY A 59 -0.35 -2.94 -9.60
N THR A 60 0.62 -2.03 -9.62
CA THR A 60 1.96 -2.29 -9.06
C THR A 60 2.16 -1.50 -7.78
N ILE A 61 3.22 -1.82 -7.04
CA ILE A 61 3.57 -1.07 -5.83
C ILE A 61 4.92 -0.40 -6.03
N CYS A 62 5.15 0.65 -5.24
CA CYS A 62 6.45 1.30 -5.21
C CYS A 62 6.71 1.88 -3.82
N PHE A 63 7.99 2.24 -3.60
CA PHE A 63 8.37 2.93 -2.38
C PHE A 63 7.92 4.38 -2.45
N LEU A 64 7.61 4.95 -1.29
CA LEU A 64 7.21 6.35 -1.22
C LEU A 64 8.39 7.29 -1.56
N GLY A 65 9.58 6.97 -1.05
CA GLY A 65 10.77 7.78 -1.27
C GLY A 65 10.73 9.09 -0.50
N PHE A 66 11.83 9.86 -0.56
CA PHE A 66 11.93 11.12 0.18
C PHE A 66 10.93 12.17 -0.36
N ALA A 67 10.93 12.38 -1.68
CA ALA A 67 10.03 13.35 -2.30
C ALA A 67 8.57 12.95 -2.10
N GLY A 68 8.28 11.65 -2.17
CA GLY A 68 6.93 11.15 -1.94
C GLY A 68 6.46 11.38 -0.51
N ARG A 69 7.35 11.22 0.47
CA ARG A 69 7.01 11.49 1.87
C ARG A 69 6.70 12.96 2.11
N MET A 70 7.42 13.86 1.44
CA MET A 70 7.12 15.30 1.50
C MET A 70 5.72 15.57 0.95
N ASN A 71 5.41 15.03 -0.23
CA ASN A 71 4.10 15.17 -0.83
C ASN A 71 2.99 14.57 0.03
N TYR A 72 3.24 13.42 0.63
CA TYR A 72 2.28 12.77 1.52
C TYR A 72 1.93 13.68 2.71
N HIS A 73 2.94 14.27 3.35
CA HIS A 73 2.70 15.14 4.51
C HIS A 73 1.91 16.39 4.13
N TYR A 74 2.19 16.97 2.97
CA TYR A 74 1.48 18.18 2.53
C TYR A 74 0.09 17.90 2.00
N ASN A 75 -0.14 16.72 1.42
CA ASN A 75 -1.38 16.42 0.70
C ASN A 75 -2.14 15.22 1.27
N LYS A 76 -1.85 14.79 2.49
CA LYS A 76 -2.45 13.60 3.06
C LYS A 76 -3.98 13.64 3.12
N ASN A 77 -4.55 14.85 3.24
CA ASN A 77 -6.01 15.00 3.25
C ASN A 77 -6.64 14.82 1.88
N LYS A 78 -5.82 14.84 0.81
CA LYS A 78 -6.28 14.65 -0.56
C LYS A 78 -5.90 13.28 -1.12
N ALA A 79 -5.11 12.53 -0.38
CA ALA A 79 -4.67 11.20 -0.77
C ALA A 79 -5.60 10.15 -0.17
N ILE A 80 -5.65 8.98 -0.81
CA ILE A 80 -6.34 7.83 -0.25
C ILE A 80 -5.32 7.09 0.61
N CYS A 81 -5.56 7.04 1.92
CA CYS A 81 -4.67 6.40 2.88
C CYS A 81 -5.41 5.25 3.55
N ILE A 82 -4.83 4.07 3.50
CA ILE A 82 -5.45 2.84 4.00
C ILE A 82 -4.62 2.28 5.16
N ASP A 83 -5.27 2.04 6.29
CA ASP A 83 -4.67 1.29 7.40
C ASP A 83 -4.83 -0.19 7.06
N TYR A 84 -3.74 -0.84 6.67
CA TYR A 84 -3.82 -2.20 6.15
C TYR A 84 -4.30 -3.20 7.21
N GLU A 85 -3.89 -3.02 8.46
CA GLU A 85 -4.31 -3.92 9.54
C GLU A 85 -5.83 -3.90 9.70
N LYS A 86 -6.41 -2.70 9.75
CA LYS A 86 -7.88 -2.57 9.83
C LYS A 86 -8.56 -3.16 8.61
N TYR A 87 -7.96 -2.96 7.44
CA TYR A 87 -8.54 -3.47 6.20
C TYR A 87 -8.65 -5.00 6.22
N ILE A 88 -7.57 -5.70 6.57
CA ILE A 88 -7.58 -7.17 6.58
C ILE A 88 -8.37 -7.74 7.75
N ASP A 89 -8.53 -6.98 8.82
CA ASP A 89 -9.34 -7.38 9.97
C ASP A 89 -10.84 -7.25 9.71
N GLY A 90 -11.22 -6.71 8.56
CA GLY A 90 -12.63 -6.57 8.21
C GLY A 90 -13.31 -5.34 8.77
N GLU A 91 -12.55 -4.40 9.34
CA GLU A 91 -13.14 -3.19 9.92
C GLU A 91 -13.61 -2.24 8.82
N PRO A 92 -14.76 -1.55 9.03
CA PRO A 92 -15.30 -0.66 7.99
C PRO A 92 -14.53 0.66 7.87
N ASN A 93 -13.84 1.10 8.91
CA ASN A 93 -13.18 2.41 8.95
C ASN A 93 -11.67 2.31 8.75
N TYR A 94 -11.25 1.62 7.70
CA TYR A 94 -9.84 1.43 7.38
C TYR A 94 -9.21 2.62 6.62
N THR A 95 -10.01 3.55 6.15
CA THR A 95 -9.52 4.76 5.48
C THR A 95 -9.17 5.82 6.53
N LEU A 96 -7.97 6.42 6.41
CA LEU A 96 -7.39 7.30 7.43
C LEU A 96 -7.61 8.80 7.17
N ASN A 97 -8.44 9.20 6.24
CA ASN A 97 -8.65 10.62 5.96
C ASN A 97 -10.12 11.02 5.89
#